data_453bff444c88cee779d8a9828aa1acc5
#
_entry.id   453bff444c88cee779d8a9828aa1acc5
#
_cell.length_a   1.000
_cell.length_b   1.000
_cell.length_c   1.000
_cell.angle_alpha   90.00
_cell.angle_beta   90.00
_cell.angle_gamma   90.00
#
_symmetry.space_group_name_H-M   'P 1'
#
loop_
_entity.id
_entity.type
_entity.pdbx_description
1 polymer ?
#
loop_
_entity_poly.entity_id
_entity_poly.type
_entity_poly.pdbx_seq_one_letter_code
_entity_poly.pdbx_strand_id
1 'polypeptide(L)'
;IPAEFRFRGYGCGSPVLDADLQAGERVVDIGSGTGVECFIAARLVGADGQVTGVDMLDPMLELANRGAEQVRAALGFDNLRFVKGYLETLPLETGSVDVLVSNCVLNLSPDKRQTFAEICRVLAPGGRMVVADVVCEDEPPAAILNDDELRGECIAGAMTHKDLAGIIAESGLCRYRIIRRHPYRTVQGHPFYSLTFVAEKPAAVDAVCTEKVIYPGPAEALKLSGQTWLRAGQPALIAQAEAALFGDQLWRI
;
A
#
# COMPACT_ATOMS: atom_id res chain seq x y z
N ILE A 1 4.81 22.46 3.32
CA ILE A 1 6.04 21.67 3.56
C ILE A 1 7.17 22.66 3.75
N PRO A 2 7.96 22.57 4.83
CA PRO A 2 9.16 23.39 5.03
C PRO A 2 10.13 23.25 3.86
N ALA A 3 10.82 24.35 3.50
CA ALA A 3 11.60 24.42 2.26
C ALA A 3 12.72 23.34 2.17
N GLU A 4 13.31 22.99 3.28
CA GLU A 4 14.39 22.00 3.41
C GLU A 4 13.95 20.55 3.13
N PHE A 5 12.62 20.26 3.18
CA PHE A 5 12.04 18.93 2.92
C PHE A 5 11.49 18.79 1.51
N ARG A 6 11.37 19.86 0.72
CA ARG A 6 10.69 19.85 -0.60
C ARG A 6 11.37 18.96 -1.65
N PHE A 7 12.64 18.62 -1.47
CA PHE A 7 13.44 17.87 -2.44
C PHE A 7 13.93 16.51 -1.94
N ARG A 8 13.39 16.00 -0.83
CA ARG A 8 13.79 14.73 -0.21
C ARG A 8 12.76 13.61 -0.38
N GLY A 9 12.05 13.58 -1.49
CA GLY A 9 11.16 12.48 -1.83
C GLY A 9 11.92 11.39 -2.58
N TYR A 10 12.12 10.24 -1.95
CA TYR A 10 12.69 9.03 -2.57
C TYR A 10 11.61 8.10 -3.13
N GLY A 11 10.35 8.55 -3.19
CA GLY A 11 9.20 7.70 -3.46
C GLY A 11 8.81 7.59 -4.94
N CYS A 12 7.99 6.60 -5.21
CA CYS A 12 7.42 6.28 -6.52
C CYS A 12 6.17 7.11 -6.85
N GLY A 13 5.77 8.03 -5.98
CA GLY A 13 4.58 8.86 -6.11
C GLY A 13 4.32 9.69 -4.86
N SER A 14 3.07 10.07 -4.65
CA SER A 14 2.59 10.71 -3.41
C SER A 14 1.23 10.11 -3.05
N PRO A 15 1.20 8.94 -2.39
CA PRO A 15 -0.03 8.21 -2.09
C PRO A 15 -0.99 9.02 -1.21
N VAL A 16 -0.49 9.96 -0.40
CA VAL A 16 -1.34 10.84 0.41
C VAL A 16 -2.28 11.71 -0.44
N LEU A 17 -1.88 12.08 -1.66
CA LEU A 17 -2.71 12.87 -2.58
C LEU A 17 -3.79 12.02 -3.25
N ASP A 18 -3.61 10.70 -3.31
CA ASP A 18 -4.55 9.75 -3.86
C ASP A 18 -5.44 9.10 -2.80
N ALA A 19 -5.16 9.39 -1.53
CA ALA A 19 -5.83 8.76 -0.40
C ALA A 19 -7.23 9.33 -0.12
N ASP A 20 -7.63 10.42 -0.81
CA ASP A 20 -8.93 11.11 -0.59
C ASP A 20 -9.20 11.36 0.91
N LEU A 21 -8.20 11.97 1.59
CA LEU A 21 -8.26 12.18 3.03
C LEU A 21 -9.41 13.12 3.41
N GLN A 22 -10.15 12.71 4.43
CA GLN A 22 -11.25 13.49 4.98
C GLN A 22 -10.87 14.16 6.32
N ALA A 23 -11.52 15.27 6.62
CA ALA A 23 -11.33 15.93 7.92
C ALA A 23 -11.70 14.98 9.08
N GLY A 24 -10.86 14.95 10.12
CA GLY A 24 -11.04 14.10 11.29
C GLY A 24 -10.50 12.68 11.18
N GLU A 25 -9.99 12.24 10.01
CA GLU A 25 -9.44 10.88 9.86
C GLU A 25 -8.13 10.69 10.63
N ARG A 26 -7.93 9.44 11.10
CA ARG A 26 -6.69 8.97 11.71
C ARG A 26 -5.83 8.32 10.62
N VAL A 27 -4.75 9.01 10.28
CA VAL A 27 -3.84 8.60 9.19
C VAL A 27 -2.54 8.05 9.77
N VAL A 28 -2.03 6.97 9.19
CA VAL A 28 -0.66 6.51 9.43
C VAL A 28 0.12 6.47 8.13
N ASP A 29 1.36 6.95 8.18
CA ASP A 29 2.36 6.80 7.13
C ASP A 29 3.44 5.84 7.61
N ILE A 30 3.53 4.66 6.98
CA ILE A 30 4.52 3.63 7.33
C ILE A 30 5.75 3.76 6.42
N GLY A 31 6.94 3.87 7.05
CA GLY A 31 8.17 4.30 6.40
C GLY A 31 8.14 5.79 6.10
N SER A 32 7.72 6.58 7.07
CA SER A 32 7.46 8.02 6.89
C SER A 32 8.70 8.86 6.57
N GLY A 33 9.91 8.30 6.74
CA GLY A 33 11.15 9.00 6.48
C GLY A 33 11.20 10.35 7.18
N THR A 34 11.40 11.42 6.41
CA THR A 34 11.46 12.79 6.93
C THR A 34 10.08 13.43 7.18
N GLY A 35 8.99 12.69 6.98
CA GLY A 35 7.63 13.11 7.34
C GLY A 35 6.88 13.91 6.28
N VAL A 36 7.34 13.97 5.04
CA VAL A 36 6.74 14.82 3.97
C VAL A 36 5.26 14.47 3.73
N GLU A 37 4.93 13.18 3.58
CA GLU A 37 3.54 12.73 3.39
C GLU A 37 2.69 13.04 4.64
N CYS A 38 3.26 12.86 5.85
CA CYS A 38 2.60 13.23 7.10
C CYS A 38 2.28 14.72 7.19
N PHE A 39 3.17 15.61 6.72
CA PHE A 39 2.92 17.06 6.73
C PHE A 39 1.78 17.46 5.80
N ILE A 40 1.64 16.78 4.67
CA ILE A 40 0.51 16.97 3.74
C ILE A 40 -0.77 16.46 4.40
N ALA A 41 -0.74 15.23 4.93
CA ALA A 41 -1.88 14.61 5.59
C ALA A 41 -2.41 15.46 6.76
N ALA A 42 -1.51 15.98 7.62
CA ALA A 42 -1.87 16.80 8.78
C ALA A 42 -2.72 18.01 8.42
N ARG A 43 -2.40 18.65 7.30
CA ARG A 43 -3.19 19.78 6.79
C ARG A 43 -4.55 19.35 6.27
N LEU A 44 -4.61 18.19 5.59
CA LEU A 44 -5.83 17.69 4.94
C LEU A 44 -6.85 17.21 5.97
N VAL A 45 -6.41 16.48 7.00
CA VAL A 45 -7.32 15.95 8.03
C VAL A 45 -7.73 16.99 9.08
N GLY A 46 -7.01 18.12 9.18
CA GLY A 46 -7.36 19.22 10.05
C GLY A 46 -7.12 18.95 11.54
N ALA A 47 -7.61 19.86 12.39
CA ALA A 47 -7.35 19.84 13.83
C ALA A 47 -7.99 18.63 14.57
N ASP A 48 -9.10 18.12 14.07
CA ASP A 48 -9.82 16.97 14.62
C ASP A 48 -9.27 15.62 14.16
N GLY A 49 -8.40 15.62 13.12
CA GLY A 49 -7.72 14.42 12.64
C GLY A 49 -6.43 14.14 13.41
N GLN A 50 -5.82 12.99 13.12
CA GLN A 50 -4.55 12.58 13.71
C GLN A 50 -3.65 11.95 12.64
N VAL A 51 -2.37 12.34 12.60
CA VAL A 51 -1.38 11.75 11.70
C VAL A 51 -0.22 11.18 12.48
N THR A 52 0.11 9.91 12.21
CA THR A 52 1.25 9.24 12.82
C THR A 52 2.21 8.78 11.72
N GLY A 53 3.45 9.25 11.75
CA GLY A 53 4.54 8.69 10.95
C GLY A 53 5.24 7.57 11.72
N VAL A 54 5.46 6.43 11.06
CA VAL A 54 6.22 5.31 11.62
C VAL A 54 7.47 5.10 10.77
N ASP A 55 8.64 5.10 11.40
CA ASP A 55 9.91 4.78 10.72
C ASP A 55 10.84 3.99 11.66
N MET A 56 11.73 3.18 11.10
CA MET A 56 12.67 2.40 11.89
C MET A 56 13.98 3.14 12.20
N LEU A 57 14.26 4.23 11.48
CA LEU A 57 15.53 4.97 11.54
C LEU A 57 15.42 6.21 12.43
N ASP A 58 16.15 6.24 13.54
CA ASP A 58 16.17 7.39 14.44
C ASP A 58 16.56 8.71 13.74
N PRO A 59 17.55 8.76 12.82
CA PRO A 59 17.87 9.99 12.12
C PRO A 59 16.71 10.54 11.26
N MET A 60 15.85 9.66 10.70
CA MET A 60 14.67 10.08 9.96
C MET A 60 13.61 10.67 10.88
N LEU A 61 13.37 10.03 12.02
CA LEU A 61 12.44 10.51 13.04
C LEU A 61 12.87 11.83 13.64
N GLU A 62 14.17 12.06 13.86
CA GLU A 62 14.70 13.34 14.32
C GLU A 62 14.44 14.47 13.30
N LEU A 63 14.66 14.19 12.00
CA LEU A 63 14.35 15.13 10.94
C LEU A 63 12.85 15.42 10.86
N ALA A 64 12.02 14.38 10.89
CA ALA A 64 10.57 14.48 10.86
C ALA A 64 10.02 15.32 12.03
N ASN A 65 10.52 15.10 13.25
CA ASN A 65 10.11 15.87 14.43
C ASN A 65 10.49 17.34 14.32
N ARG A 66 11.67 17.68 13.80
CA ARG A 66 12.04 19.08 13.52
C ARG A 66 11.13 19.74 12.50
N GLY A 67 10.77 19.01 11.43
CA GLY A 67 9.80 19.48 10.44
C GLY A 67 8.41 19.66 11.03
N ALA A 68 8.00 18.77 11.93
CA ALA A 68 6.70 18.84 12.60
C ALA A 68 6.53 20.10 13.45
N GLU A 69 7.56 20.57 14.12
CA GLU A 69 7.51 21.83 14.90
C GLU A 69 7.15 23.03 14.00
N GLN A 70 7.75 23.09 12.82
CA GLN A 70 7.45 24.17 11.85
C GLN A 70 6.03 24.02 11.28
N VAL A 71 5.58 22.79 11.02
CA VAL A 71 4.23 22.50 10.50
C VAL A 71 3.18 22.85 11.54
N ARG A 72 3.35 22.45 12.80
CA ARG A 72 2.46 22.80 13.92
C ARG A 72 2.32 24.32 14.08
N ALA A 73 3.44 25.05 14.05
CA ALA A 73 3.42 26.49 14.12
C ALA A 73 2.65 27.14 12.94
N ALA A 74 2.79 26.57 11.73
CA ALA A 74 2.10 27.09 10.55
C ALA A 74 0.61 26.72 10.49
N LEU A 75 0.22 25.57 11.03
CA LEU A 75 -1.19 25.11 11.07
C LEU A 75 -1.97 25.70 12.24
N GLY A 76 -1.30 26.02 13.35
CA GLY A 76 -1.94 26.51 14.58
C GLY A 76 -2.56 25.41 15.44
N PHE A 77 -2.32 24.13 15.15
CA PHE A 77 -2.77 22.97 15.92
C PHE A 77 -1.73 21.83 15.86
N ASP A 78 -1.85 20.87 16.78
CA ASP A 78 -0.96 19.72 16.90
C ASP A 78 -1.72 18.41 16.67
N ASN A 79 -1.59 17.84 15.48
CA ASN A 79 -2.18 16.57 15.08
C ASN A 79 -1.15 15.59 14.53
N LEU A 80 0.16 15.89 14.72
CA LEU A 80 1.29 15.13 14.17
C LEU A 80 2.09 14.45 15.28
N ARG A 81 2.41 13.16 15.09
CA ARG A 81 3.41 12.46 15.89
C ARG A 81 4.25 11.53 15.04
N PHE A 82 5.49 11.29 15.46
CA PHE A 82 6.39 10.34 14.84
C PHE A 82 6.85 9.31 15.87
N VAL A 83 6.80 8.03 15.51
CA VAL A 83 7.11 6.92 16.39
C VAL A 83 8.04 5.93 15.71
N LYS A 84 8.95 5.34 16.49
CA LYS A 84 9.82 4.28 15.98
C LYS A 84 9.04 2.98 15.88
N GLY A 85 9.17 2.28 14.74
CA GLY A 85 8.53 1.00 14.52
C GLY A 85 9.02 0.30 13.27
N TYR A 86 8.64 -0.97 13.14
CA TYR A 86 8.95 -1.82 12.00
C TYR A 86 7.65 -2.21 11.31
N LEU A 87 7.72 -2.48 10.00
CA LEU A 87 6.56 -2.83 9.19
C LEU A 87 5.86 -4.11 9.66
N GLU A 88 6.66 -5.08 10.13
CA GLU A 88 6.22 -6.39 10.61
C GLU A 88 5.61 -6.35 12.02
N THR A 89 5.74 -5.21 12.72
CA THR A 89 5.20 -5.00 14.09
C THR A 89 4.95 -3.52 14.29
N LEU A 90 3.80 -3.05 13.83
CA LEU A 90 3.44 -1.64 13.94
C LEU A 90 3.09 -1.26 15.39
N PRO A 91 3.67 -0.17 15.94
CA PRO A 91 3.42 0.28 17.30
C PRO A 91 2.07 1.02 17.42
N LEU A 92 1.01 0.40 16.90
CA LEU A 92 -0.33 0.95 16.79
C LEU A 92 -1.35 -0.08 17.30
N GLU A 93 -2.44 0.39 17.88
CA GLU A 93 -3.53 -0.46 18.33
C GLU A 93 -4.33 -1.04 17.16
N THR A 94 -4.94 -2.21 17.38
CA THR A 94 -5.83 -2.84 16.40
C THR A 94 -7.02 -1.94 16.10
N GLY A 95 -7.31 -1.72 14.81
CA GLY A 95 -8.46 -0.95 14.38
C GLY A 95 -8.38 0.55 14.70
N SER A 96 -7.18 1.08 14.92
CA SER A 96 -6.96 2.48 15.33
C SER A 96 -6.73 3.44 14.16
N VAL A 97 -6.67 2.97 12.92
CA VAL A 97 -6.28 3.75 11.74
C VAL A 97 -7.40 3.72 10.70
N ASP A 98 -7.81 4.89 10.20
CA ASP A 98 -8.80 4.99 9.12
C ASP A 98 -8.13 4.92 7.74
N VAL A 99 -6.95 5.54 7.62
CA VAL A 99 -6.17 5.55 6.37
C VAL A 99 -4.71 5.25 6.64
N LEU A 100 -4.18 4.27 5.89
CA LEU A 100 -2.76 3.97 5.88
C LEU A 100 -2.16 4.37 4.53
N VAL A 101 -1.08 5.14 4.56
CA VAL A 101 -0.29 5.45 3.37
C VAL A 101 1.12 4.88 3.47
N SER A 102 1.73 4.58 2.31
CA SER A 102 3.13 4.15 2.24
C SER A 102 3.72 4.45 0.87
N ASN A 103 4.98 4.87 0.84
CA ASN A 103 5.65 5.26 -0.39
C ASN A 103 7.04 4.62 -0.51
N CYS A 104 7.18 3.62 -1.40
CA CYS A 104 8.44 2.88 -1.68
C CYS A 104 9.08 2.26 -0.42
N VAL A 105 8.30 1.57 0.40
CA VAL A 105 8.78 1.00 1.66
C VAL A 105 8.42 -0.47 1.82
N LEU A 106 7.27 -0.91 1.29
CA LEU A 106 6.82 -2.31 1.47
C LEU A 106 7.81 -3.31 0.88
N ASN A 107 8.49 -2.93 -0.20
CA ASN A 107 9.52 -3.78 -0.82
C ASN A 107 10.77 -3.98 0.06
N LEU A 108 10.99 -3.12 1.05
CA LEU A 108 12.10 -3.26 2.00
C LEU A 108 11.82 -4.29 3.10
N SER A 109 10.55 -4.63 3.34
CA SER A 109 10.20 -5.63 4.35
C SER A 109 10.75 -7.02 4.00
N PRO A 110 11.42 -7.71 4.92
CA PRO A 110 11.82 -9.10 4.77
C PRO A 110 10.64 -10.09 4.87
N ASP A 111 9.54 -9.70 5.54
CA ASP A 111 8.33 -10.51 5.67
C ASP A 111 7.09 -9.70 5.26
N LYS A 112 6.82 -9.73 3.96
CA LYS A 112 5.67 -9.01 3.38
C LYS A 112 4.33 -9.55 3.88
N ARG A 113 4.21 -10.87 4.16
CA ARG A 113 2.97 -11.45 4.69
C ARG A 113 2.65 -10.88 6.07
N GLN A 114 3.65 -10.83 6.94
CA GLN A 114 3.50 -10.23 8.26
C GLN A 114 3.20 -8.73 8.17
N THR A 115 3.87 -8.00 7.27
CA THR A 115 3.60 -6.58 7.02
C THR A 115 2.15 -6.33 6.61
N PHE A 116 1.62 -7.08 5.64
CA PHE A 116 0.22 -6.92 5.22
C PHE A 116 -0.78 -7.36 6.29
N ALA A 117 -0.45 -8.37 7.12
CA ALA A 117 -1.24 -8.75 8.28
C ALA A 117 -1.31 -7.61 9.32
N GLU A 118 -0.18 -6.95 9.59
CA GLU A 118 -0.12 -5.77 10.48
C GLU A 118 -0.90 -4.57 9.92
N ILE A 119 -0.78 -4.31 8.62
CA ILE A 119 -1.59 -3.28 7.94
C ILE A 119 -3.09 -3.56 8.14
N CYS A 120 -3.51 -4.79 7.86
CA CYS A 120 -4.91 -5.18 8.07
C CYS A 120 -5.32 -5.09 9.55
N ARG A 121 -4.44 -5.46 10.49
CA ARG A 121 -4.69 -5.38 11.93
C ARG A 121 -4.97 -3.95 12.38
N VAL A 122 -4.10 -3.00 12.00
CA VAL A 122 -4.20 -1.61 12.47
C VAL A 122 -5.33 -0.82 11.79
N LEU A 123 -5.71 -1.16 10.57
CA LEU A 123 -6.85 -0.53 9.90
C LEU A 123 -8.15 -0.78 10.65
N ALA A 124 -8.96 0.25 10.81
CA ALA A 124 -10.33 0.15 11.28
C ALA A 124 -11.20 -0.59 10.26
N PRO A 125 -12.30 -1.25 10.67
CA PRO A 125 -13.29 -1.76 9.71
C PRO A 125 -13.77 -0.63 8.78
N GLY A 126 -13.70 -0.85 7.46
CA GLY A 126 -13.97 0.16 6.44
C GLY A 126 -12.80 1.10 6.15
N GLY A 127 -11.68 0.99 6.86
CA GLY A 127 -10.45 1.75 6.59
C GLY A 127 -9.76 1.29 5.31
N ARG A 128 -8.88 2.13 4.78
CA ARG A 128 -8.17 1.89 3.51
C ARG A 128 -6.67 2.07 3.62
N MET A 129 -5.95 1.34 2.80
CA MET A 129 -4.53 1.61 2.53
C MET A 129 -4.37 2.18 1.12
N VAL A 130 -3.47 3.14 0.96
CA VAL A 130 -3.07 3.70 -0.34
C VAL A 130 -1.55 3.68 -0.42
N VAL A 131 -1.01 2.97 -1.39
CA VAL A 131 0.42 2.70 -1.49
C VAL A 131 0.92 3.04 -2.87
N ALA A 132 2.09 3.66 -2.93
CA ALA A 132 2.91 3.76 -4.14
C ALA A 132 4.17 2.93 -3.93
N ASP A 133 4.39 1.88 -4.74
CA ASP A 133 5.60 1.05 -4.64
C ASP A 133 5.99 0.45 -6.02
N VAL A 134 7.17 -0.13 -6.09
CA VAL A 134 7.70 -0.76 -7.30
C VAL A 134 7.19 -2.19 -7.43
N VAL A 135 6.76 -2.56 -8.62
CA VAL A 135 6.34 -3.93 -8.97
C VAL A 135 7.00 -4.37 -10.28
N CYS A 136 6.99 -5.66 -10.54
CA CYS A 136 7.45 -6.26 -11.80
C CYS A 136 6.34 -7.14 -12.42
N GLU A 137 6.49 -7.49 -13.70
CA GLU A 137 5.60 -8.42 -14.38
C GLU A 137 5.94 -9.87 -14.03
N ASP A 138 7.20 -10.21 -14.25
CA ASP A 138 7.76 -11.54 -14.03
C ASP A 138 8.76 -11.50 -12.88
N GLU A 139 8.97 -12.63 -12.22
CA GLU A 139 9.94 -12.76 -11.14
C GLU A 139 11.35 -12.39 -11.64
N PRO A 140 12.04 -11.43 -11.00
CA PRO A 140 13.37 -11.02 -11.42
C PRO A 140 14.39 -12.15 -11.13
N PRO A 141 15.46 -12.23 -11.92
CA PRO A 141 16.51 -13.23 -11.67
C PRO A 141 17.24 -12.98 -10.35
N ALA A 142 17.84 -14.04 -9.79
CA ALA A 142 18.55 -14.00 -8.52
C ALA A 142 19.64 -12.90 -8.44
N ALA A 143 20.23 -12.52 -9.58
CA ALA A 143 21.21 -11.44 -9.66
C ALA A 143 20.62 -10.08 -9.28
N ILE A 144 19.33 -9.84 -9.56
CA ILE A 144 18.61 -8.62 -9.15
C ILE A 144 18.13 -8.75 -7.71
N LEU A 145 17.54 -9.91 -7.35
CA LEU A 145 16.96 -10.13 -6.02
C LEU A 145 17.98 -10.07 -4.88
N ASN A 146 19.25 -10.41 -5.17
CA ASN A 146 20.35 -10.42 -4.20
C ASN A 146 21.25 -9.17 -4.25
N ASP A 147 20.86 -8.15 -4.98
CA ASP A 147 21.62 -6.90 -5.09
C ASP A 147 21.19 -5.91 -4.01
N ASP A 148 22.13 -5.55 -3.13
CA ASP A 148 21.84 -4.66 -1.98
C ASP A 148 21.60 -3.20 -2.40
N GLU A 149 22.22 -2.72 -3.50
CA GLU A 149 21.94 -1.37 -4.02
C GLU A 149 20.53 -1.32 -4.58
N LEU A 150 20.13 -2.32 -5.38
CA LEU A 150 18.78 -2.44 -5.92
C LEU A 150 17.73 -2.67 -4.83
N ARG A 151 18.12 -3.26 -3.70
CA ARG A 151 17.25 -3.38 -2.51
C ARG A 151 16.94 -2.01 -1.93
N GLY A 152 17.94 -1.15 -1.76
CA GLY A 152 17.76 0.23 -1.31
C GLY A 152 16.90 1.09 -2.25
N GLU A 153 16.83 0.71 -3.53
CA GLU A 153 15.99 1.35 -4.55
C GLU A 153 14.59 0.71 -4.69
N CYS A 154 14.18 -0.16 -3.77
CA CYS A 154 12.92 -0.93 -3.79
C CYS A 154 12.77 -1.91 -4.97
N ILE A 155 13.82 -2.16 -5.73
CA ILE A 155 13.80 -3.03 -6.92
C ILE A 155 13.99 -4.49 -6.56
N ALA A 156 15.02 -4.82 -5.75
CA ALA A 156 15.31 -6.22 -5.38
C ALA A 156 14.20 -6.87 -4.53
N GLY A 157 13.37 -6.08 -3.87
CA GLY A 157 12.21 -6.57 -3.12
C GLY A 157 10.89 -6.46 -3.85
N ALA A 158 10.89 -6.00 -5.11
CA ALA A 158 9.66 -5.80 -5.88
C ALA A 158 8.91 -7.12 -6.08
N MET A 159 7.63 -7.11 -5.74
CA MET A 159 6.74 -8.24 -5.98
C MET A 159 6.24 -8.23 -7.43
N THR A 160 5.88 -9.41 -7.94
CA THR A 160 5.04 -9.44 -9.13
C THR A 160 3.66 -8.87 -8.79
N HIS A 161 2.97 -8.31 -9.78
CA HIS A 161 1.61 -7.83 -9.56
C HIS A 161 0.67 -8.95 -9.07
N LYS A 162 0.88 -10.18 -9.52
CA LYS A 162 0.12 -11.35 -9.09
C LYS A 162 0.35 -11.65 -7.60
N ASP A 163 1.61 -11.64 -7.14
CA ASP A 163 1.95 -11.92 -5.74
C ASP A 163 1.44 -10.80 -4.83
N LEU A 164 1.53 -9.54 -5.26
CA LEU A 164 0.96 -8.41 -4.54
C LEU A 164 -0.54 -8.56 -4.36
N ALA A 165 -1.29 -8.88 -5.42
CA ALA A 165 -2.74 -9.08 -5.34
C ALA A 165 -3.09 -10.28 -4.43
N GLY A 166 -2.29 -11.35 -4.50
CA GLY A 166 -2.45 -12.53 -3.66
C GLY A 166 -2.27 -12.22 -2.17
N ILE A 167 -1.18 -11.54 -1.81
CA ILE A 167 -0.88 -11.22 -0.41
C ILE A 167 -1.89 -10.23 0.20
N ILE A 168 -2.39 -9.27 -0.59
CA ILE A 168 -3.48 -8.37 -0.19
C ILE A 168 -4.73 -9.18 0.18
N ALA A 169 -5.15 -10.10 -0.69
CA ALA A 169 -6.32 -10.93 -0.46
C ALA A 169 -6.15 -11.87 0.75
N GLU A 170 -4.98 -12.50 0.90
CA GLU A 170 -4.63 -13.38 2.03
C GLU A 170 -4.64 -12.64 3.38
N SER A 171 -4.28 -11.35 3.40
CA SER A 171 -4.29 -10.54 4.61
C SER A 171 -5.70 -10.16 5.10
N GLY A 172 -6.75 -10.43 4.31
CA GLY A 172 -8.13 -10.05 4.59
C GLY A 172 -8.52 -8.66 4.09
N LEU A 173 -7.64 -8.00 3.33
CA LEU A 173 -7.98 -6.76 2.62
C LEU A 173 -8.74 -7.06 1.34
N CYS A 174 -9.55 -6.14 0.88
CA CYS A 174 -10.41 -6.27 -0.28
C CYS A 174 -10.45 -5.02 -1.16
N ARG A 175 -11.24 -5.06 -2.24
CA ARG A 175 -11.40 -3.95 -3.19
C ARG A 175 -10.07 -3.40 -3.69
N TYR A 176 -9.10 -4.31 -3.90
CA TYR A 176 -7.83 -3.96 -4.51
C TYR A 176 -8.07 -3.36 -5.90
N ARG A 177 -7.54 -2.16 -6.11
CA ARG A 177 -7.60 -1.48 -7.42
C ARG A 177 -6.35 -0.65 -7.65
N ILE A 178 -5.90 -0.65 -8.89
CA ILE A 178 -4.78 0.18 -9.34
C ILE A 178 -5.31 1.59 -9.64
N ILE A 179 -4.66 2.61 -9.08
CA ILE A 179 -4.92 4.02 -9.37
C ILE A 179 -4.05 4.48 -10.53
N ARG A 180 -2.75 4.16 -10.48
CA ARG A 180 -1.77 4.54 -11.49
C ARG A 180 -0.71 3.47 -11.65
N ARG A 181 -0.20 3.35 -12.88
CA ARG A 181 0.96 2.53 -13.21
C ARG A 181 1.82 3.27 -14.23
N HIS A 182 3.09 3.41 -13.94
CA HIS A 182 4.06 4.06 -14.81
C HIS A 182 5.32 3.21 -14.95
N PRO A 183 5.99 3.21 -16.12
CA PRO A 183 7.33 2.66 -16.21
C PRO A 183 8.25 3.32 -15.17
N TYR A 184 8.97 2.52 -14.42
CA TYR A 184 9.92 3.01 -13.41
C TYR A 184 11.35 2.90 -13.92
N ARG A 185 11.82 1.67 -14.12
CA ARG A 185 13.20 1.40 -14.58
C ARG A 185 13.27 0.02 -15.22
N THR A 186 14.17 -0.17 -16.18
CA THR A 186 14.55 -1.50 -16.68
C THR A 186 15.94 -1.84 -16.14
N VAL A 187 16.07 -2.98 -15.46
CA VAL A 187 17.31 -3.47 -14.89
C VAL A 187 17.64 -4.84 -15.52
N GLN A 188 18.79 -4.98 -16.13
CA GLN A 188 19.21 -6.23 -16.81
C GLN A 188 18.16 -6.81 -17.76
N GLY A 189 17.40 -5.94 -18.44
CA GLY A 189 16.33 -6.34 -19.35
C GLY A 189 14.96 -6.59 -18.70
N HIS A 190 14.85 -6.58 -17.37
CA HIS A 190 13.60 -6.72 -16.63
C HIS A 190 12.97 -5.36 -16.38
N PRO A 191 11.73 -5.12 -16.83
CA PRO A 191 11.02 -3.87 -16.59
C PRO A 191 10.39 -3.85 -15.19
N PHE A 192 10.54 -2.73 -14.50
CA PHE A 192 9.89 -2.41 -13.24
C PHE A 192 8.95 -1.23 -13.43
N TYR A 193 7.88 -1.21 -12.64
CA TYR A 193 6.83 -0.21 -12.73
C TYR A 193 6.57 0.40 -11.36
N SER A 194 6.35 1.71 -11.30
CA SER A 194 5.74 2.36 -10.15
C SER A 194 4.24 2.11 -10.20
N LEU A 195 3.70 1.53 -9.15
CA LEU A 195 2.28 1.21 -9.00
C LEU A 195 1.71 1.97 -7.82
N THR A 196 0.67 2.79 -8.06
CA THR A 196 -0.15 3.34 -6.98
C THR A 196 -1.45 2.56 -6.92
N PHE A 197 -1.76 2.01 -5.75
CA PHE A 197 -2.93 1.16 -5.55
C PHE A 197 -3.62 1.44 -4.22
N VAL A 198 -4.86 1.01 -4.13
CA VAL A 198 -5.68 1.05 -2.90
C VAL A 198 -6.22 -0.33 -2.60
N ALA A 199 -6.34 -0.65 -1.31
CA ALA A 199 -7.09 -1.77 -0.81
C ALA A 199 -7.81 -1.37 0.49
N GLU A 200 -8.92 -2.03 0.83
CA GLU A 200 -9.78 -1.67 1.95
C GLU A 200 -9.91 -2.83 2.92
N LYS A 201 -10.06 -2.52 4.20
CA LYS A 201 -10.48 -3.52 5.19
C LYS A 201 -12.00 -3.61 5.19
N PRO A 202 -12.60 -4.81 5.10
CA PRO A 202 -14.06 -4.96 5.16
C PRO A 202 -14.67 -4.27 6.38
N ALA A 203 -15.82 -3.62 6.18
CA ALA A 203 -16.54 -2.95 7.27
C ALA A 203 -17.20 -3.93 8.27
N ALA A 204 -17.46 -5.17 7.84
CA ALA A 204 -18.00 -6.23 8.70
C ALA A 204 -17.08 -7.45 8.69
N VAL A 205 -16.94 -8.09 9.85
CA VAL A 205 -16.05 -9.25 10.04
C VAL A 205 -16.43 -10.45 9.14
N ASP A 206 -17.73 -10.56 8.79
CA ASP A 206 -18.26 -11.64 7.95
C ASP A 206 -18.41 -11.25 6.46
N ALA A 207 -17.94 -10.07 6.07
CA ALA A 207 -18.03 -9.65 4.69
C ALA A 207 -17.02 -10.43 3.83
N VAL A 208 -17.51 -11.36 3.04
CA VAL A 208 -16.69 -11.97 1.99
C VAL A 208 -16.37 -10.90 0.95
N CYS A 209 -15.10 -10.57 0.83
CA CYS A 209 -14.65 -9.67 -0.21
C CYS A 209 -14.88 -10.34 -1.56
N THR A 210 -15.84 -9.83 -2.33
CA THR A 210 -16.15 -10.33 -3.66
C THR A 210 -15.75 -9.33 -4.72
N GLU A 211 -15.42 -9.84 -5.89
CA GLU A 211 -15.09 -9.07 -7.07
C GLU A 211 -15.95 -9.54 -8.23
N LYS A 212 -16.44 -8.61 -9.04
CA LYS A 212 -17.20 -8.95 -10.24
C LYS A 212 -16.22 -9.12 -11.40
N VAL A 213 -16.24 -10.31 -11.99
CA VAL A 213 -15.30 -10.71 -13.02
C VAL A 213 -16.01 -11.32 -14.22
N ILE A 214 -15.34 -11.27 -15.39
CA ILE A 214 -15.69 -12.03 -16.58
C ILE A 214 -14.49 -12.90 -16.97
N TYR A 215 -14.69 -14.19 -17.16
CA TYR A 215 -13.72 -15.05 -17.83
C TYR A 215 -13.90 -14.92 -19.35
N PRO A 216 -12.89 -14.36 -20.08
CA PRO A 216 -13.05 -14.12 -21.53
C PRO A 216 -12.91 -15.35 -22.43
N GLY A 217 -12.44 -16.48 -21.91
CA GLY A 217 -12.10 -17.67 -22.69
C GLY A 217 -10.58 -17.96 -22.61
N PRO A 218 -10.03 -18.90 -23.42
CA PRO A 218 -10.60 -19.54 -24.62
C PRO A 218 -11.51 -20.78 -24.39
N ALA A 219 -11.54 -21.36 -23.19
CA ALA A 219 -12.43 -22.49 -22.91
C ALA A 219 -13.87 -22.01 -22.65
N GLU A 220 -14.84 -22.89 -22.75
CA GLU A 220 -16.25 -22.59 -22.44
C GLU A 220 -16.47 -22.16 -20.98
N ALA A 221 -15.66 -22.73 -20.07
CA ALA A 221 -15.69 -22.39 -18.66
C ALA A 221 -14.31 -22.58 -17.99
N LEU A 222 -14.06 -21.81 -16.94
CA LEU A 222 -12.90 -21.90 -16.07
C LEU A 222 -13.35 -22.44 -14.71
N LYS A 223 -12.70 -23.49 -14.22
CA LYS A 223 -12.95 -24.01 -12.88
C LYS A 223 -12.14 -23.22 -11.84
N LEU A 224 -12.85 -22.67 -10.88
CA LEU A 224 -12.25 -22.07 -9.68
C LEU A 224 -12.01 -23.14 -8.59
N SER A 225 -11.77 -22.72 -7.36
CA SER A 225 -11.71 -23.64 -6.22
C SER A 225 -13.06 -24.32 -5.95
N GLY A 226 -13.02 -25.53 -5.44
CA GLY A 226 -14.24 -26.26 -5.10
C GLY A 226 -15.10 -26.65 -6.31
N GLN A 227 -16.37 -26.28 -6.30
CA GLN A 227 -17.35 -26.60 -7.36
C GLN A 227 -17.73 -25.38 -8.21
N THR A 228 -17.07 -24.24 -8.02
CA THR A 228 -17.40 -23.00 -8.72
C THR A 228 -16.80 -23.00 -10.14
N TRP A 229 -17.63 -22.66 -11.13
CA TRP A 229 -17.25 -22.54 -12.53
C TRP A 229 -17.62 -21.17 -13.07
N LEU A 230 -16.68 -20.52 -13.78
CA LEU A 230 -16.93 -19.29 -14.54
C LEU A 230 -17.18 -19.66 -16.00
N ARG A 231 -18.33 -19.28 -16.54
CA ARG A 231 -18.61 -19.44 -17.98
C ARG A 231 -18.03 -18.27 -18.75
N ALA A 232 -17.44 -18.57 -19.93
CA ALA A 232 -16.86 -17.55 -20.78
C ALA A 232 -17.87 -16.46 -21.16
N GLY A 233 -17.46 -15.20 -21.04
CA GLY A 233 -18.27 -14.04 -21.36
C GLY A 233 -19.39 -13.69 -20.38
N GLN A 234 -19.59 -14.48 -19.31
CA GLN A 234 -20.62 -14.21 -18.31
C GLN A 234 -20.05 -13.53 -17.07
N PRO A 235 -20.65 -12.42 -16.61
CA PRO A 235 -20.28 -11.80 -15.34
C PRO A 235 -20.57 -12.74 -14.16
N ALA A 236 -19.65 -12.83 -13.22
CA ALA A 236 -19.81 -13.58 -11.98
C ALA A 236 -19.20 -12.81 -10.79
N LEU A 237 -19.78 -12.98 -9.60
CA LEU A 237 -19.20 -12.56 -8.35
C LEU A 237 -18.41 -13.73 -7.76
N ILE A 238 -17.13 -13.53 -7.51
CA ILE A 238 -16.25 -14.51 -6.89
C ILE A 238 -15.50 -13.89 -5.72
N ALA A 239 -14.97 -14.74 -4.84
CA ALA A 239 -14.09 -14.24 -3.78
C ALA A 239 -12.85 -13.58 -4.39
N GLN A 240 -12.45 -12.43 -3.83
CA GLN A 240 -11.30 -11.68 -4.34
C GLN A 240 -10.01 -12.50 -4.28
N ALA A 241 -9.86 -13.35 -3.26
CA ALA A 241 -8.75 -14.29 -3.16
C ALA A 241 -8.71 -15.26 -4.35
N GLU A 242 -9.86 -15.73 -4.83
CA GLU A 242 -9.94 -16.56 -6.03
C GLU A 242 -9.63 -15.75 -7.29
N ALA A 243 -10.17 -14.51 -7.41
CA ALA A 243 -9.86 -13.63 -8.53
C ALA A 243 -8.35 -13.35 -8.66
N ALA A 244 -7.65 -13.19 -7.54
CA ALA A 244 -6.21 -12.96 -7.50
C ALA A 244 -5.41 -14.16 -8.04
N LEU A 245 -5.84 -15.39 -7.79
CA LEU A 245 -5.16 -16.61 -8.27
C LEU A 245 -5.16 -16.75 -9.79
N PHE A 246 -6.16 -16.18 -10.47
CA PHE A 246 -6.31 -16.29 -11.92
C PHE A 246 -5.79 -15.06 -12.68
N GLY A 247 -5.44 -13.97 -11.98
CA GLY A 247 -4.74 -12.79 -12.55
C GLY A 247 -5.39 -12.30 -13.85
N ASP A 248 -4.58 -12.24 -14.92
CA ASP A 248 -4.98 -11.74 -16.24
C ASP A 248 -5.96 -12.66 -17.00
N GLN A 249 -6.24 -13.87 -16.49
CA GLN A 249 -7.26 -14.74 -17.07
C GLN A 249 -8.69 -14.25 -16.81
N LEU A 250 -8.87 -13.26 -15.94
CA LEU A 250 -10.17 -12.67 -15.60
C LEU A 250 -10.19 -11.18 -15.89
N TRP A 251 -11.24 -10.72 -16.57
CA TRP A 251 -11.53 -9.29 -16.68
C TRP A 251 -12.31 -8.84 -15.45
N ARG A 252 -11.82 -7.82 -14.78
CA ARG A 252 -12.49 -7.18 -13.64
C ARG A 252 -13.42 -6.09 -14.14
N ILE A 253 -14.66 -6.02 -13.62
CA ILE A 253 -15.71 -5.10 -14.07
C ILE A 253 -16.45 -4.44 -12.89
#